data_89e925ca3b1aad10175a3a3ac8863d90
#
_entry.id   89e925ca3b1aad10175a3a3ac8863d90
#
_cell.length_a   1.000
_cell.length_b   1.000
_cell.length_c   1.000
_cell.angle_alpha   90.00
_cell.angle_beta   90.00
_cell.angle_gamma   90.00
#
_symmetry.space_group_name_H-M   'P 1'
#
loop_
_entity.id
_entity.type
_entity.pdbx_description
1 polymer ?
#
loop_
_entity_poly.entity_id
_entity_poly.type
_entity_poly.pdbx_seq_one_letter_code
_entity_poly.pdbx_strand_id
1 'polypeptide(L)'
;MDTLKEFQKMMAEQTDLALATVGTDGIPNVRIVNYYFNPENNIVYFATFKNNEKVKEMKQNQNVAFTTIPKKENEHIKARGTAIKSKQTIFDLADCFCEKIPDYRETIEYGGKSLIVYEIHFETATVTLDLSNSKNSQSCKQSKLIKILDI
;
A
#
# COMPACT_ATOMS: atom_id res chain seq x y z
N MET A 1 -13.33 -0.32 -19.97
CA MET A 1 -12.83 0.08 -18.66
C MET A 1 -11.35 0.42 -18.75
N ASP A 2 -10.96 1.57 -18.28
CA ASP A 2 -9.56 1.98 -18.19
C ASP A 2 -8.97 1.46 -16.87
N THR A 3 -8.24 0.36 -16.93
CA THR A 3 -7.68 -0.32 -15.77
C THR A 3 -6.66 0.56 -15.03
N LEU A 4 -5.84 1.31 -15.77
CA LEU A 4 -4.89 2.23 -15.16
C LEU A 4 -5.59 3.32 -14.36
N LYS A 5 -6.63 3.89 -14.92
CA LYS A 5 -7.41 4.94 -14.25
C LYS A 5 -8.05 4.42 -12.96
N GLU A 6 -8.60 3.21 -12.98
CA GLU A 6 -9.16 2.57 -11.79
C GLU A 6 -8.09 2.26 -10.74
N PHE A 7 -6.92 1.81 -11.19
CA PHE A 7 -5.76 1.60 -10.32
C PHE A 7 -5.38 2.88 -9.60
N GLN A 8 -5.17 3.97 -10.34
CA GLN A 8 -4.75 5.25 -9.76
C GLN A 8 -5.80 5.80 -8.80
N LYS A 9 -7.07 5.67 -9.14
CA LYS A 9 -8.18 6.10 -8.30
C LYS A 9 -8.21 5.33 -6.98
N MET A 10 -8.15 4.01 -7.02
CA MET A 10 -8.15 3.19 -5.80
C MET A 10 -6.93 3.45 -4.94
N MET A 11 -5.74 3.55 -5.54
CA MET A 11 -4.52 3.83 -4.78
C MET A 11 -4.58 5.18 -4.09
N ALA A 12 -5.23 6.17 -4.69
CA ALA A 12 -5.41 7.49 -4.09
C ALA A 12 -6.47 7.51 -2.98
N GLU A 13 -7.57 6.81 -3.15
CA GLU A 13 -8.71 6.83 -2.23
C GLU A 13 -8.56 5.91 -1.02
N GLN A 14 -7.96 4.74 -1.21
CA GLN A 14 -7.76 3.77 -0.12
C GLN A 14 -6.60 4.22 0.76
N THR A 15 -6.68 3.94 2.06
CA THR A 15 -5.75 4.47 3.07
C THR A 15 -4.90 3.39 3.73
N ASP A 16 -5.33 2.14 3.67
CA ASP A 16 -4.70 1.03 4.37
C ASP A 16 -4.37 -0.10 3.41
N LEU A 17 -3.34 -0.84 3.75
CA LEU A 17 -3.02 -2.08 3.06
C LEU A 17 -2.60 -3.15 4.06
N ALA A 18 -2.85 -4.39 3.70
CA ALA A 18 -2.31 -5.55 4.39
C ALA A 18 -0.94 -5.85 3.78
N LEU A 19 0.10 -5.70 4.57
CA LEU A 19 1.48 -5.90 4.15
C LEU A 19 1.97 -7.26 4.61
N ALA A 20 2.36 -8.12 3.69
CA ALA A 20 2.98 -9.41 3.98
C ALA A 20 4.50 -9.28 3.82
N THR A 21 5.22 -9.78 4.81
CA THR A 21 6.68 -9.85 4.83
C THR A 21 7.11 -11.29 5.07
N VAL A 22 8.37 -11.59 4.81
CA VAL A 22 8.95 -12.91 5.10
C VAL A 22 9.63 -12.84 6.45
N GLY A 23 9.18 -13.66 7.39
CA GLY A 23 9.78 -13.76 8.73
C GLY A 23 11.21 -14.26 8.66
N THR A 24 11.98 -14.01 9.72
CA THR A 24 13.36 -14.47 9.83
C THR A 24 13.47 -16.00 9.83
N ASP A 25 12.39 -16.69 10.16
CA ASP A 25 12.23 -18.13 10.09
C ASP A 25 11.71 -18.65 8.74
N GLY A 26 11.50 -17.72 7.77
CA GLY A 26 10.96 -18.06 6.46
C GLY A 26 9.43 -18.15 6.40
N ILE A 27 8.73 -17.92 7.51
CA ILE A 27 7.28 -17.97 7.57
C ILE A 27 6.72 -16.58 7.29
N PRO A 28 5.71 -16.43 6.39
CA PRO A 28 5.13 -15.12 6.10
C PRO A 28 4.39 -14.52 7.30
N ASN A 29 4.50 -13.23 7.47
CA ASN A 29 3.73 -12.43 8.41
C ASN A 29 2.91 -11.39 7.67
N VAL A 30 1.77 -10.99 8.22
CA VAL A 30 0.90 -9.97 7.64
C VAL A 30 0.37 -9.03 8.71
N ARG A 31 0.28 -7.74 8.38
CA ARG A 31 -0.30 -6.69 9.25
C ARG A 31 -0.87 -5.57 8.39
N ILE A 32 -1.70 -4.75 8.99
CA ILE A 32 -2.29 -3.57 8.33
C ILE A 32 -1.39 -2.36 8.58
N VAL A 33 -1.11 -1.60 7.53
CA VAL A 33 -0.39 -0.33 7.62
C VAL A 33 -1.12 0.74 6.83
N ASN A 34 -1.02 2.00 7.27
CA ASN A 34 -1.41 3.14 6.46
C ASN A 34 -0.37 3.35 5.35
N TYR A 35 -0.80 3.89 4.22
CA TYR A 35 0.13 4.12 3.13
C TYR A 35 -0.19 5.42 2.37
N TYR A 36 0.81 5.90 1.67
CA TYR A 36 0.71 6.94 0.66
C TYR A 36 1.27 6.41 -0.67
N PHE A 37 0.54 6.63 -1.74
CA PHE A 37 0.97 6.26 -3.09
C PHE A 37 1.27 7.52 -3.89
N ASN A 38 2.48 7.61 -4.43
CA ASN A 38 2.87 8.72 -5.30
C ASN A 38 2.65 8.32 -6.76
N PRO A 39 1.67 8.93 -7.45
CA PRO A 39 1.37 8.57 -8.84
C PRO A 39 2.45 9.00 -9.85
N GLU A 40 3.35 9.90 -9.48
CA GLU A 40 4.43 10.34 -10.37
C GLU A 40 5.53 9.31 -10.50
N ASN A 41 5.85 8.59 -9.42
CA ASN A 41 6.91 7.57 -9.41
C ASN A 41 6.39 6.14 -9.19
N ASN A 42 5.09 5.96 -8.97
CA ASN A 42 4.45 4.68 -8.72
C ASN A 42 5.00 3.92 -7.50
N ILE A 43 5.41 4.66 -6.48
CA ILE A 43 5.95 4.09 -5.24
C ILE A 43 4.89 4.18 -4.14
N VAL A 44 4.75 3.09 -3.38
CA VAL A 44 3.97 3.06 -2.14
C VAL A 44 4.90 3.37 -0.98
N TYR A 45 4.53 4.34 -0.16
CA TYR A 45 5.27 4.72 1.05
C TYR A 45 4.47 4.35 2.28
N PHE A 46 5.14 3.81 3.29
CA PHE A 46 4.56 3.63 4.61
C PHE A 46 5.59 3.93 5.68
N ALA A 47 5.12 4.35 6.86
CA ALA A 47 5.99 4.63 8.00
C ALA A 47 5.81 3.56 9.07
N THR A 48 6.88 3.26 9.78
CA THR A 48 6.88 2.29 10.86
C THR A 48 7.90 2.69 11.92
N PHE A 49 7.70 2.25 13.16
CA PHE A 49 8.67 2.47 14.22
C PHE A 49 9.96 1.67 13.96
N LYS A 50 11.11 2.30 14.26
CA LYS A 50 12.43 1.75 13.96
C LYS A 50 12.68 0.36 14.52
N ASN A 51 12.09 0.04 15.68
CA ASN A 51 12.29 -1.21 16.37
C ASN A 51 11.19 -2.25 16.10
N ASN A 52 10.34 -1.99 15.11
CA ASN A 52 9.25 -2.90 14.78
C ASN A 52 9.78 -4.19 14.13
N GLU A 53 9.10 -5.31 14.38
CA GLU A 53 9.46 -6.64 13.86
C GLU A 53 9.59 -6.65 12.35
N LYS A 54 8.65 -6.00 11.63
CA LYS A 54 8.68 -5.95 10.16
C LYS A 54 9.94 -5.29 9.60
N VAL A 55 10.57 -4.38 10.36
CA VAL A 55 11.83 -3.73 9.94
C VAL A 55 12.96 -4.75 9.86
N LYS A 56 13.06 -5.61 10.86
CA LYS A 56 14.05 -6.70 10.89
C LYS A 56 13.80 -7.66 9.72
N GLU A 57 12.56 -8.00 9.48
CA GLU A 57 12.16 -8.91 8.41
C GLU A 57 12.51 -8.35 7.04
N MET A 58 12.18 -7.08 6.78
CA MET A 58 12.47 -6.43 5.49
C MET A 58 13.97 -6.19 5.26
N LYS A 59 14.74 -6.00 6.33
CA LYS A 59 16.22 -5.92 6.21
C LYS A 59 16.82 -7.25 5.78
N GLN A 60 16.29 -8.35 6.24
CA GLN A 60 16.76 -9.68 5.92
C GLN A 60 16.23 -10.17 4.57
N ASN A 61 14.97 -9.87 4.26
CA ASN A 61 14.33 -10.24 3.01
C ASN A 61 13.44 -9.09 2.55
N GLN A 62 13.80 -8.48 1.44
CA GLN A 62 13.09 -7.32 0.89
C GLN A 62 11.76 -7.70 0.21
N ASN A 63 11.56 -8.97 -0.11
CA ASN A 63 10.36 -9.40 -0.81
C ASN A 63 9.13 -9.22 0.05
N VAL A 64 8.14 -8.53 -0.49
CA VAL A 64 6.86 -8.24 0.17
C VAL A 64 5.71 -8.46 -0.78
N ALA A 65 4.53 -8.58 -0.22
CA ALA A 65 3.27 -8.55 -0.95
C ALA A 65 2.29 -7.67 -0.20
N PHE A 66 1.36 -7.09 -0.92
CA PHE A 66 0.30 -6.33 -0.28
C PHE A 66 -1.03 -6.48 -1.01
N THR A 67 -2.09 -6.22 -0.27
CA THR A 67 -3.42 -5.97 -0.81
C THR A 67 -4.00 -4.75 -0.11
N THR A 68 -4.56 -3.83 -0.88
CA THR A 68 -5.23 -2.67 -0.28
C THR A 68 -6.52 -3.10 0.41
N ILE A 69 -6.92 -2.36 1.44
CA ILE A 69 -8.15 -2.66 2.17
C ILE A 69 -9.31 -1.94 1.48
N PRO A 70 -10.35 -2.68 1.04
CA PRO A 70 -11.48 -2.09 0.33
C PRO A 70 -12.24 -1.07 1.18
N LYS A 71 -12.65 0.03 0.55
CA LYS A 71 -13.62 0.98 1.12
C LYS A 71 -15.00 0.78 0.52
N LYS A 72 -15.05 0.15 -0.65
CA LYS A 72 -16.29 -0.12 -1.37
C LYS A 72 -16.28 -1.56 -1.86
N GLU A 73 -17.28 -2.32 -1.46
CA GLU A 73 -17.44 -3.72 -1.89
C GLU A 73 -16.15 -4.53 -1.63
N ASN A 74 -15.68 -5.24 -2.65
CA ASN A 74 -14.42 -5.99 -2.58
C ASN A 74 -13.37 -5.39 -3.54
N GLU A 75 -13.49 -4.12 -3.85
CA GLU A 75 -12.57 -3.45 -4.76
C GLU A 75 -11.21 -3.25 -4.09
N HIS A 76 -10.18 -3.84 -4.64
CA HIS A 76 -8.84 -3.78 -4.08
C HIS A 76 -7.76 -3.97 -5.15
N ILE A 77 -6.55 -3.65 -4.74
CA ILE A 77 -5.35 -3.81 -5.55
C ILE A 77 -4.41 -4.72 -4.78
N LYS A 78 -3.83 -5.70 -5.46
CA LYS A 78 -2.77 -6.53 -4.89
C LYS A 78 -1.54 -6.51 -5.76
N ALA A 79 -0.38 -6.59 -5.13
CA ALA A 79 0.90 -6.64 -5.82
C ALA A 79 1.95 -7.36 -4.98
N ARG A 80 3.00 -7.79 -5.65
CA ARG A 80 4.24 -8.26 -5.04
C ARG A 80 5.36 -7.33 -5.46
N GLY A 81 6.31 -7.09 -4.56
CA GLY A 81 7.41 -6.20 -4.85
C GLY A 81 8.52 -6.30 -3.82
N THR A 82 9.28 -5.24 -3.71
CA THR A 82 10.39 -5.13 -2.75
C THR A 82 10.21 -3.89 -1.89
N ALA A 83 10.49 -4.05 -0.60
CA ALA A 83 10.45 -2.95 0.36
C ALA A 83 11.87 -2.52 0.71
N ILE A 84 12.18 -1.25 0.52
CA ILE A 84 13.47 -0.67 0.86
C ILE A 84 13.28 0.57 1.72
N LYS A 85 14.23 0.82 2.62
CA LYS A 85 14.19 2.02 3.45
C LYS A 85 14.34 3.26 2.57
N SER A 86 13.40 4.20 2.71
CA SER A 86 13.43 5.46 1.97
C SER A 86 14.50 6.39 2.51
N LYS A 87 15.03 7.25 1.65
CA LYS A 87 15.85 8.39 2.06
C LYS A 87 14.99 9.54 2.57
N GLN A 88 13.70 9.55 2.26
CA GLN A 88 12.76 10.54 2.77
C GLN A 88 12.32 10.19 4.19
N THR A 89 12.07 11.21 4.99
CA THR A 89 11.54 11.06 6.35
C THR A 89 10.03 11.26 6.35
N ILE A 90 9.38 10.89 7.46
CA ILE A 90 7.96 11.16 7.61
C ILE A 90 7.67 12.68 7.61
N PHE A 91 8.64 13.49 8.01
CA PHE A 91 8.51 14.96 7.97
C PHE A 91 8.50 15.48 6.53
N ASP A 92 9.31 14.88 5.65
CA ASP A 92 9.30 15.21 4.22
C ASP A 92 7.96 14.86 3.55
N LEU A 93 7.32 13.80 4.00
CA LEU A 93 6.06 13.29 3.45
C LEU A 93 4.84 13.67 4.30
N ALA A 94 5.02 14.54 5.30
CA ALA A 94 3.97 14.86 6.27
C ALA A 94 2.68 15.34 5.62
N ASP A 95 2.77 16.27 4.67
CA ASP A 95 1.58 16.82 4.01
C ASP A 95 0.85 15.74 3.20
N CYS A 96 1.60 14.86 2.52
CA CYS A 96 1.02 13.76 1.73
C CYS A 96 0.24 12.79 2.62
N PHE A 97 0.82 12.40 3.76
CA PHE A 97 0.15 11.50 4.70
C PHE A 97 -1.01 12.16 5.42
N CYS A 98 -0.85 13.39 5.85
CA CYS A 98 -1.89 14.11 6.61
C CYS A 98 -3.11 14.46 5.75
N GLU A 99 -2.90 14.75 4.48
CA GLU A 99 -3.99 15.01 3.53
C GLU A 99 -4.84 13.75 3.29
N LYS A 100 -4.19 12.60 3.26
CA LYS A 100 -4.83 11.33 2.93
C LYS A 100 -5.46 10.63 4.13
N ILE A 101 -4.77 10.66 5.28
CA ILE A 101 -5.11 9.83 6.44
C ILE A 101 -5.55 10.72 7.59
N PRO A 102 -6.82 10.58 8.06
CA PRO A 102 -7.32 11.37 9.20
C PRO A 102 -6.42 11.20 10.43
N ASP A 103 -6.20 12.30 11.14
CA ASP A 103 -5.46 12.36 12.41
C ASP A 103 -3.99 11.93 12.33
N TYR A 104 -3.44 11.78 11.14
CA TYR A 104 -2.04 11.37 10.98
C TYR A 104 -1.05 12.41 11.50
N ARG A 105 -1.44 13.67 11.53
CA ARG A 105 -0.61 14.75 12.09
C ARG A 105 -0.27 14.50 13.57
N GLU A 106 -1.21 13.98 14.32
CA GLU A 106 -0.97 13.60 15.73
C GLU A 106 0.08 12.48 15.82
N THR A 107 0.01 11.50 14.94
CA THR A 107 1.00 10.41 14.87
C THR A 107 2.40 10.97 14.64
N ILE A 108 2.54 11.95 13.76
CA ILE A 108 3.84 12.58 13.47
C ILE A 108 4.32 13.40 14.66
N GLU A 109 3.44 14.16 15.28
CA GLU A 109 3.79 14.99 16.44
C GLU A 109 4.26 14.17 17.64
N TYR A 110 3.58 13.05 17.92
CA TYR A 110 3.93 12.18 19.04
C TYR A 110 5.11 11.26 18.76
N GLY A 111 5.22 10.70 17.57
CA GLY A 111 6.16 9.63 17.27
C GLY A 111 7.03 9.82 16.05
N GLY A 112 6.95 10.96 15.36
CA GLY A 112 7.63 11.17 14.08
C GLY A 112 9.13 10.92 14.10
N LYS A 113 9.82 11.28 15.20
CA LYS A 113 11.26 11.06 15.36
C LYS A 113 11.65 9.58 15.44
N SER A 114 10.70 8.73 15.83
CA SER A 114 10.90 7.28 15.95
C SER A 114 10.41 6.52 14.74
N LEU A 115 9.79 7.22 13.79
CA LEU A 115 9.30 6.62 12.54
C LEU A 115 10.37 6.64 11.46
N ILE A 116 10.43 5.57 10.70
CA ILE A 116 11.19 5.48 9.46
C ILE A 116 10.24 5.17 8.31
N VAL A 117 10.58 5.61 7.11
CA VAL A 117 9.75 5.42 5.92
C VAL A 117 10.35 4.32 5.05
N TYR A 118 9.49 3.44 4.59
CA TYR A 118 9.81 2.41 3.61
C TYR A 118 9.11 2.71 2.29
N GLU A 119 9.75 2.28 1.20
CA GLU A 119 9.23 2.34 -0.15
C GLU A 119 8.95 0.93 -0.63
N ILE A 120 7.77 0.71 -1.20
CA ILE A 120 7.47 -0.54 -1.89
C ILE A 120 7.54 -0.28 -3.39
N HIS A 121 8.44 -0.97 -4.07
CA HIS A 121 8.62 -0.94 -5.51
C HIS A 121 7.99 -2.20 -6.12
N PHE A 122 7.16 -2.02 -7.12
CA PHE A 122 6.47 -3.13 -7.79
C PHE A 122 6.27 -2.82 -9.27
N GLU A 123 6.28 -3.86 -10.10
CA GLU A 123 6.20 -3.73 -11.56
C GLU A 123 4.79 -4.00 -12.10
N THR A 124 4.05 -4.87 -11.42
CA THR A 124 2.70 -5.27 -11.82
C THR A 124 1.77 -5.23 -10.63
N ALA A 125 0.50 -5.00 -10.90
CA ALA A 125 -0.55 -5.06 -9.90
C ALA A 125 -1.80 -5.70 -10.50
N THR A 126 -2.61 -6.34 -9.67
CA THR A 126 -3.92 -6.84 -10.06
C THR A 126 -4.99 -5.93 -9.49
N VAL A 127 -5.84 -5.41 -10.35
CA VAL A 127 -6.98 -4.56 -9.98
C VAL A 127 -8.24 -5.41 -9.96
N THR A 128 -8.91 -5.48 -8.82
CA THR A 128 -10.18 -6.18 -8.66
C THR A 128 -11.30 -5.16 -8.51
N LEU A 129 -12.29 -5.24 -9.39
CA LEU A 129 -13.49 -4.41 -9.37
C LEU A 129 -14.71 -5.26 -9.10
N ASP A 130 -15.65 -4.71 -8.35
CA ASP A 130 -16.96 -5.32 -8.16
C ASP A 130 -17.96 -4.63 -9.08
N LEU A 131 -18.34 -5.33 -10.15
CA LEU A 131 -19.28 -4.83 -11.14
C LEU A 131 -20.70 -5.34 -10.82
N SER A 132 -21.16 -5.13 -9.58
CA SER A 132 -22.54 -5.51 -9.23
C SER A 132 -23.52 -4.57 -9.92
N ASN A 133 -24.39 -5.15 -10.76
CA ASN A 133 -25.54 -4.46 -11.32
C ASN A 133 -26.64 -4.40 -10.27
N SER A 134 -27.06 -3.19 -9.89
CA SER A 134 -28.08 -2.94 -8.88
C SER A 134 -29.47 -3.54 -9.19
N LYS A 135 -29.66 -4.13 -10.35
CA LYS A 135 -30.95 -4.70 -10.78
C LYS A 135 -31.01 -6.23 -10.77
N ASN A 136 -29.87 -6.91 -10.67
CA ASN A 136 -29.79 -8.37 -10.58
C ASN A 136 -28.76 -8.73 -9.53
N SER A 137 -29.13 -9.48 -8.54
CA SER A 137 -28.36 -9.87 -7.36
C SER A 137 -27.11 -10.73 -7.62
N GLN A 138 -26.53 -10.69 -8.82
CA GLN A 138 -25.28 -11.37 -9.13
C GLN A 138 -24.15 -10.35 -9.16
N SER A 139 -23.29 -10.39 -8.14
CA SER A 139 -22.05 -9.63 -8.14
C SER A 139 -21.08 -10.24 -9.15
N CYS A 140 -20.70 -9.47 -10.17
CA CYS A 140 -19.65 -9.85 -11.10
C CYS A 140 -18.33 -9.22 -10.65
N LYS A 141 -17.38 -10.06 -10.25
CA LYS A 141 -16.03 -9.62 -9.90
C LYS A 141 -15.16 -9.67 -11.15
N GLN A 142 -14.49 -8.58 -11.45
CA GLN A 142 -13.52 -8.51 -12.52
C GLN A 142 -12.14 -8.19 -11.95
N SER A 143 -11.17 -9.05 -12.23
CA SER A 143 -9.77 -8.83 -11.86
C SER A 143 -8.92 -8.69 -13.12
N LYS A 144 -8.08 -7.66 -13.17
CA LYS A 144 -7.15 -7.43 -14.27
C LYS A 144 -5.76 -7.14 -13.77
N LEU A 145 -4.78 -7.75 -14.43
CA LEU A 145 -3.37 -7.45 -14.23
C LEU A 145 -3.00 -6.19 -15.02
N ILE A 146 -2.31 -5.28 -14.38
CA ILE A 146 -1.75 -4.08 -15.00
C ILE A 146 -0.25 -4.05 -14.78
N LYS A 147 0.49 -3.66 -15.81
CA LYS A 147 1.94 -3.49 -15.73
C LYS A 147 2.26 -2.03 -15.45
N ILE A 148 2.87 -1.77 -14.30
CA ILE A 148 3.07 -0.41 -13.79
C ILE A 148 4.18 0.33 -14.52
N LEU A 149 5.22 -0.37 -14.97
CA LEU A 149 6.37 0.24 -15.64
C LEU A 149 6.11 0.70 -17.07
N ASP A 150 5.00 0.32 -17.66
CA ASP A 150 4.62 0.73 -19.03
C ASP A 150 3.83 2.03 -19.05
N ILE A 151 3.85 2.77 -17.94
CA ILE A 151 3.10 4.01 -17.78
C ILE A 151 4.01 5.21 -18.00
#